data_f5a8471a1c3170144bdf0c6228f67ccc
#
_entry.id   f5a8471a1c3170144bdf0c6228f67ccc
#
_cell.length_a   1.000
_cell.length_b   1.000
_cell.length_c   1.000
_cell.angle_alpha   90.00
_cell.angle_beta   90.00
_cell.angle_gamma   90.00
#
_symmetry.space_group_name_H-M   'P 1'
#
loop_
_entity.id
_entity.type
_entity.pdbx_description
1 polymer ?
#
loop_
_entity_poly.entity_id
_entity_poly.type
_entity_poly.pdbx_seq_one_letter_code
_entity_poly.pdbx_strand_id
1 'polypeptide(L)'
;MKRIIFVIAFFVSLTARAQLGDFVILGGELSNSAATSVQDIDEVLPRMKALGLNTVLVPVYWELMEPSEGQMDFSLTDRTIDVARKLGLKIILLWFGAWKNSMSCYAPAWFKRDAKRFPRAVTAEGKPLEIASCFSDHVLQADLKAFSELMHHIAEKDLQREVVIMMQIENEIGMLESARDHSSLAEKAYRQYVPQPLLKALNIKKQGTWAEIFGTGDEADEQFMAWHYACYVEHLAKAARRIHNMPLYVNAAMNSRGRKPGEYPSAGPLAHLADIWKAGAPSIDLLAPDIYDTGFKSWASQYAMPQRPQEGGKVTNRLFIPESRCCENSGVRALYAFGEHQALGFSPFAIDQASTTETASVTQAYRLLSQVLPIKRQNSWGILFDQEDRERVIDDDGVMMTCRHFFTLPWDARATDGSTWPEGGAMLMRLGKYDYLLAGSGVVVDFKTRTEKQQEQQKQLGEDGFAEAGNTTKSKASTFSGSRLGLLAVDEVTVDEQGQIHYLRRHNGDQSHQGRHARISVGEWKILHIQLYEYGN
;
A
#
# COMPACT_ATOMS: atom_id res chain seq x y z
N MET A 1 32.14 -30.74 -37.94
CA MET A 1 32.08 -30.00 -36.69
C MET A 1 30.79 -29.13 -36.71
N LYS A 2 29.72 -29.62 -36.07
CA LYS A 2 28.46 -28.88 -35.95
C LYS A 2 28.55 -27.99 -34.69
N ARG A 3 28.52 -26.64 -34.86
CA ARG A 3 28.45 -25.69 -33.78
C ARG A 3 27.00 -25.69 -33.24
N ILE A 4 26.81 -26.15 -32.02
CA ILE A 4 25.56 -25.99 -31.27
C ILE A 4 25.57 -24.58 -30.70
N ILE A 5 24.68 -23.74 -31.19
CA ILE A 5 24.43 -22.40 -30.64
C ILE A 5 23.46 -22.59 -29.49
N PHE A 6 23.94 -22.41 -28.25
CA PHE A 6 23.09 -22.28 -27.07
C PHE A 6 22.46 -20.89 -27.11
N VAL A 7 21.17 -20.82 -27.42
CA VAL A 7 20.36 -19.61 -27.21
C VAL A 7 19.99 -19.61 -25.74
N ILE A 8 20.69 -18.79 -24.94
CA ILE A 8 20.29 -18.48 -23.56
C ILE A 8 19.13 -17.51 -23.67
N ALA A 9 17.90 -18.01 -23.49
CA ALA A 9 16.73 -17.17 -23.34
C ALA A 9 16.82 -16.46 -21.98
N PHE A 10 17.19 -15.19 -21.99
CA PHE A 10 17.03 -14.31 -20.85
C PHE A 10 15.52 -14.05 -20.67
N PHE A 11 14.89 -14.75 -19.74
CA PHE A 11 13.58 -14.35 -19.24
C PHE A 11 13.77 -13.06 -18.43
N VAL A 12 13.54 -11.93 -19.06
CA VAL A 12 13.36 -10.66 -18.34
C VAL A 12 12.01 -10.79 -17.62
N SER A 13 12.02 -10.94 -16.30
CA SER A 13 10.81 -10.83 -15.51
C SER A 13 10.31 -9.39 -15.65
N LEU A 14 9.22 -9.20 -16.37
CA LEU A 14 8.53 -7.92 -16.41
C LEU A 14 8.03 -7.60 -15.00
N THR A 15 8.39 -6.44 -14.47
CA THR A 15 7.89 -5.99 -13.17
C THR A 15 6.37 -5.77 -13.21
N ALA A 16 5.69 -5.76 -12.06
CA ALA A 16 4.24 -5.48 -11.97
C ALA A 16 3.86 -4.20 -12.73
N ARG A 17 4.71 -3.17 -12.72
CA ARG A 17 4.52 -1.93 -13.49
C ARG A 17 4.50 -2.17 -14.99
N ALA A 18 5.40 -3.00 -15.51
CA ALA A 18 5.45 -3.31 -16.95
C ALA A 18 4.23 -4.12 -17.40
N GLN A 19 3.62 -4.88 -16.51
CA GLN A 19 2.42 -5.68 -16.80
C GLN A 19 1.11 -4.91 -16.65
N LEU A 20 1.01 -4.01 -15.65
CA LEU A 20 -0.17 -3.17 -15.39
C LEU A 20 -0.12 -1.82 -16.12
N GLY A 21 1.05 -1.42 -16.67
CA GLY A 21 1.24 -0.12 -17.30
C GLY A 21 1.01 1.02 -16.31
N ASP A 22 0.20 1.99 -16.74
CA ASP A 22 -0.19 3.15 -15.91
C ASP A 22 -1.48 2.92 -15.11
N PHE A 23 -2.03 1.69 -15.13
CA PHE A 23 -3.24 1.38 -14.36
C PHE A 23 -2.97 1.52 -12.86
N VAL A 24 -3.85 2.24 -12.18
CA VAL A 24 -3.81 2.50 -10.76
C VAL A 24 -5.00 1.86 -10.08
N ILE A 25 -4.75 1.14 -8.99
CA ILE A 25 -5.77 0.38 -8.26
C ILE A 25 -6.45 1.31 -7.25
N LEU A 26 -7.67 1.73 -7.56
CA LEU A 26 -8.60 2.35 -6.62
C LEU A 26 -9.46 1.21 -6.08
N GLY A 27 -8.93 0.52 -5.07
CA GLY A 27 -9.40 -0.78 -4.64
C GLY A 27 -10.29 -0.77 -3.40
N GLY A 28 -10.81 -1.94 -3.10
CA GLY A 28 -11.43 -2.29 -1.83
C GLY A 28 -11.35 -3.79 -1.67
N GLU A 29 -10.94 -4.24 -0.49
CA GLU A 29 -10.89 -5.65 -0.16
C GLU A 29 -12.19 -6.08 0.51
N LEU A 30 -12.75 -7.18 0.04
CA LEU A 30 -13.93 -7.77 0.64
C LEU A 30 -13.60 -8.41 2.00
N SER A 31 -14.59 -8.44 2.89
CA SER A 31 -14.47 -9.21 4.12
C SER A 31 -14.26 -10.69 3.84
N ASN A 32 -13.65 -11.40 4.81
CA ASN A 32 -13.19 -12.77 4.63
C ASN A 32 -14.27 -13.79 4.23
N SER A 33 -15.56 -13.45 4.35
CA SER A 33 -16.67 -14.34 4.03
C SER A 33 -17.62 -13.77 2.97
N ALA A 34 -17.27 -12.66 2.32
CA ALA A 34 -18.18 -11.94 1.42
C ALA A 34 -18.33 -12.57 0.03
N ALA A 35 -17.62 -13.65 -0.30
CA ALA A 35 -17.68 -14.32 -1.59
C ALA A 35 -17.81 -15.84 -1.44
N THR A 36 -18.54 -16.31 -0.42
CA THR A 36 -18.72 -17.73 -0.11
C THR A 36 -19.91 -18.37 -0.85
N SER A 37 -20.72 -17.56 -1.52
CA SER A 37 -21.82 -18.03 -2.38
C SER A 37 -21.94 -17.18 -3.64
N VAL A 38 -22.59 -17.73 -4.67
CA VAL A 38 -22.92 -17.00 -5.91
C VAL A 38 -23.80 -15.79 -5.61
N GLN A 39 -24.73 -15.91 -4.66
CA GLN A 39 -25.61 -14.81 -4.26
C GLN A 39 -24.82 -13.67 -3.63
N ASP A 40 -23.87 -13.96 -2.73
CA ASP A 40 -23.02 -12.93 -2.11
C ASP A 40 -22.25 -12.12 -3.17
N ILE A 41 -21.68 -12.82 -4.17
CA ILE A 41 -20.95 -12.19 -5.27
C ILE A 41 -21.87 -11.26 -6.08
N ASP A 42 -23.09 -11.70 -6.37
CA ASP A 42 -24.09 -10.94 -7.13
C ASP A 42 -24.55 -9.67 -6.41
N GLU A 43 -24.56 -9.70 -5.08
CA GLU A 43 -24.97 -8.57 -4.25
C GLU A 43 -23.81 -7.60 -3.97
N VAL A 44 -22.62 -8.12 -3.72
CA VAL A 44 -21.50 -7.29 -3.24
C VAL A 44 -20.80 -6.52 -4.36
N LEU A 45 -20.50 -7.15 -5.51
CA LEU A 45 -19.71 -6.49 -6.56
C LEU A 45 -20.40 -5.25 -7.17
N PRO A 46 -21.73 -5.22 -7.41
CA PRO A 46 -22.41 -3.99 -7.84
C PRO A 46 -22.30 -2.85 -6.82
N ARG A 47 -22.33 -3.16 -5.51
CA ARG A 47 -22.15 -2.16 -4.45
C ARG A 47 -20.73 -1.58 -4.48
N MET A 48 -19.70 -2.40 -4.70
CA MET A 48 -18.32 -1.95 -4.84
C MET A 48 -18.18 -0.99 -6.03
N LYS A 49 -18.80 -1.32 -7.16
CA LYS A 49 -18.83 -0.41 -8.33
C LYS A 49 -19.49 0.93 -8.00
N ALA A 50 -20.59 0.90 -7.25
CA ALA A 50 -21.31 2.12 -6.85
C ALA A 50 -20.49 3.03 -5.90
N LEU A 51 -19.56 2.47 -5.13
CA LEU A 51 -18.60 3.23 -4.31
C LEU A 51 -17.47 3.90 -5.12
N GLY A 52 -17.41 3.68 -6.44
CA GLY A 52 -16.39 4.26 -7.31
C GLY A 52 -15.10 3.45 -7.39
N LEU A 53 -15.08 2.21 -6.92
CA LEU A 53 -13.94 1.33 -7.07
C LEU A 53 -13.76 0.95 -8.55
N ASN A 54 -12.50 0.85 -8.98
CA ASN A 54 -12.16 0.25 -10.27
C ASN A 54 -11.67 -1.20 -10.12
N THR A 55 -11.30 -1.60 -8.90
CA THR A 55 -10.74 -2.92 -8.60
C THR A 55 -11.31 -3.44 -7.28
N VAL A 56 -11.61 -4.74 -7.21
CA VAL A 56 -12.05 -5.40 -5.97
C VAL A 56 -11.09 -6.56 -5.67
N LEU A 57 -10.67 -6.67 -4.41
CA LEU A 57 -9.86 -7.78 -3.91
C LEU A 57 -10.82 -8.84 -3.37
N VAL A 58 -10.80 -10.04 -3.95
CA VAL A 58 -11.80 -11.08 -3.69
C VAL A 58 -11.11 -12.38 -3.25
N PRO A 59 -11.48 -12.94 -2.08
CA PRO A 59 -10.93 -14.22 -1.62
C PRO A 59 -11.30 -15.39 -2.53
N VAL A 60 -10.35 -16.31 -2.70
CA VAL A 60 -10.57 -17.66 -3.22
C VAL A 60 -10.25 -18.64 -2.10
N TYR A 61 -11.25 -19.36 -1.66
CA TYR A 61 -11.17 -20.25 -0.49
C TYR A 61 -10.80 -21.67 -0.95
N TRP A 62 -9.64 -22.15 -0.54
CA TRP A 62 -9.21 -23.52 -0.90
C TRP A 62 -10.26 -24.57 -0.48
N GLU A 63 -10.80 -24.45 0.73
CA GLU A 63 -11.80 -25.40 1.26
C GLU A 63 -13.11 -25.46 0.45
N LEU A 64 -13.48 -24.36 -0.24
CA LEU A 64 -14.66 -24.33 -1.11
C LEU A 64 -14.31 -24.73 -2.55
N MET A 65 -13.12 -24.40 -3.01
CA MET A 65 -12.64 -24.74 -4.33
C MET A 65 -12.28 -26.23 -4.47
N GLU A 66 -11.76 -26.87 -3.41
CA GLU A 66 -11.40 -28.30 -3.38
C GLU A 66 -12.03 -29.00 -2.16
N PRO A 67 -13.37 -29.10 -2.09
CA PRO A 67 -14.06 -29.68 -0.93
C PRO A 67 -13.73 -31.16 -0.68
N SER A 68 -13.36 -31.88 -1.74
CA SER A 68 -12.82 -33.25 -1.70
C SER A 68 -11.51 -33.26 -2.48
N GLU A 69 -10.52 -34.02 -2.00
CA GLU A 69 -9.20 -34.06 -2.62
C GLU A 69 -9.27 -34.40 -4.12
N GLY A 70 -8.75 -33.50 -4.96
CA GLY A 70 -8.73 -33.64 -6.41
C GLY A 70 -10.06 -33.31 -7.12
N GLN A 71 -11.08 -32.86 -6.39
CA GLN A 71 -12.36 -32.43 -6.99
C GLN A 71 -12.48 -30.91 -6.89
N MET A 72 -12.21 -30.23 -8.02
CA MET A 72 -12.23 -28.79 -8.10
C MET A 72 -13.62 -28.23 -8.44
N ASP A 73 -14.01 -27.15 -7.75
CA ASP A 73 -15.21 -26.35 -8.01
C ASP A 73 -14.81 -24.90 -8.21
N PHE A 74 -14.87 -24.41 -9.43
CA PHE A 74 -14.54 -23.02 -9.77
C PHE A 74 -15.76 -22.11 -9.88
N SER A 75 -16.95 -22.55 -9.47
CA SER A 75 -18.20 -21.82 -9.65
C SER A 75 -18.16 -20.40 -9.06
N LEU A 76 -17.56 -20.22 -7.88
CA LEU A 76 -17.41 -18.91 -7.25
C LEU A 76 -16.42 -18.01 -8.00
N THR A 77 -15.29 -18.56 -8.45
CA THR A 77 -14.29 -17.85 -9.27
C THR A 77 -14.89 -17.43 -10.61
N ASP A 78 -15.60 -18.33 -11.27
CA ASP A 78 -16.31 -18.04 -12.52
C ASP A 78 -17.32 -16.92 -12.35
N ARG A 79 -18.13 -17.00 -11.30
CA ARG A 79 -19.15 -15.97 -11.03
C ARG A 79 -18.52 -14.62 -10.77
N THR A 80 -17.44 -14.59 -9.99
CA THR A 80 -16.67 -13.36 -9.69
C THR A 80 -16.17 -12.71 -10.98
N ILE A 81 -15.54 -13.49 -11.88
CA ILE A 81 -15.02 -12.98 -13.15
C ILE A 81 -16.16 -12.49 -14.05
N ASP A 82 -17.26 -13.23 -14.16
CA ASP A 82 -18.36 -12.88 -15.04
C ASP A 82 -19.13 -11.63 -14.59
N VAL A 83 -19.36 -11.47 -13.28
CA VAL A 83 -20.00 -10.27 -12.72
C VAL A 83 -19.07 -9.06 -12.86
N ALA A 84 -17.80 -9.22 -12.51
CA ALA A 84 -16.80 -8.14 -12.63
C ALA A 84 -16.66 -7.66 -14.08
N ARG A 85 -16.63 -8.58 -15.06
CA ARG A 85 -16.58 -8.25 -16.49
C ARG A 85 -17.79 -7.40 -16.92
N LYS A 86 -18.99 -7.77 -16.49
CA LYS A 86 -20.22 -7.00 -16.79
C LYS A 86 -20.19 -5.60 -16.19
N LEU A 87 -19.58 -5.43 -15.01
CA LEU A 87 -19.51 -4.16 -14.30
C LEU A 87 -18.30 -3.29 -14.74
N GLY A 88 -17.39 -3.82 -15.57
CA GLY A 88 -16.14 -3.16 -15.91
C GLY A 88 -15.21 -2.99 -14.70
N LEU A 89 -15.26 -3.93 -13.75
CA LEU A 89 -14.35 -3.99 -12.60
C LEU A 89 -13.14 -4.85 -12.93
N LYS A 90 -11.99 -4.52 -12.36
CA LYS A 90 -10.83 -5.41 -12.25
C LYS A 90 -10.91 -6.17 -10.95
N ILE A 91 -10.32 -7.38 -10.94
CA ILE A 91 -10.26 -8.26 -9.77
C ILE A 91 -8.80 -8.56 -9.43
N ILE A 92 -8.52 -8.54 -8.17
CA ILE A 92 -7.33 -9.16 -7.58
C ILE A 92 -7.83 -10.34 -6.78
N LEU A 93 -7.38 -11.54 -7.10
CA LEU A 93 -7.76 -12.75 -6.36
C LEU A 93 -6.78 -12.97 -5.20
N LEU A 94 -7.33 -13.31 -4.04
CA LEU A 94 -6.59 -13.60 -2.82
C LEU A 94 -6.61 -15.10 -2.57
N TRP A 95 -5.47 -15.78 -2.74
CA TRP A 95 -5.38 -17.21 -2.47
C TRP A 95 -5.38 -17.47 -0.96
N PHE A 96 -6.51 -17.85 -0.39
CA PHE A 96 -6.62 -18.35 0.97
C PHE A 96 -6.35 -19.86 0.96
N GLY A 97 -5.07 -20.20 0.88
CA GLY A 97 -4.56 -21.56 0.76
C GLY A 97 -4.21 -22.19 2.10
N ALA A 98 -2.95 -22.52 2.28
CA ALA A 98 -2.47 -23.13 3.51
C ALA A 98 -2.33 -22.10 4.66
N TRP A 99 -2.27 -20.79 4.38
CA TRP A 99 -2.23 -19.73 5.39
C TRP A 99 -3.26 -18.63 5.16
N LYS A 100 -3.93 -18.25 6.24
CA LYS A 100 -4.72 -17.03 6.39
C LYS A 100 -4.56 -16.54 7.83
N ASN A 101 -4.04 -15.28 8.00
CA ASN A 101 -3.74 -14.71 9.32
C ASN A 101 -2.86 -15.64 10.18
N SER A 102 -1.80 -16.18 9.58
CA SER A 102 -0.90 -17.16 10.22
C SER A 102 -1.60 -18.44 10.72
N MET A 103 -2.71 -18.84 10.11
CA MET A 103 -3.45 -20.06 10.46
C MET A 103 -3.88 -20.81 9.19
N SER A 104 -4.03 -22.14 9.27
CA SER A 104 -4.48 -22.98 8.17
C SER A 104 -6.01 -23.16 8.14
N CYS A 105 -6.75 -22.07 8.48
CA CYS A 105 -8.20 -22.14 8.70
C CYS A 105 -9.01 -22.37 7.41
N TYR A 106 -8.50 -21.96 6.23
CA TYR A 106 -9.16 -22.16 4.94
C TYR A 106 -8.66 -23.38 4.15
N ALA A 107 -7.73 -24.16 4.70
CA ALA A 107 -7.36 -25.46 4.14
C ALA A 107 -8.57 -26.42 4.20
N PRO A 108 -8.76 -27.31 3.21
CA PRO A 108 -9.91 -28.22 3.16
C PRO A 108 -10.00 -29.20 4.33
N ALA A 109 -11.20 -29.72 4.60
CA ALA A 109 -11.42 -30.68 5.69
C ALA A 109 -10.58 -31.95 5.55
N TRP A 110 -10.35 -32.46 4.34
CA TRP A 110 -9.50 -33.62 4.08
C TRP A 110 -8.04 -33.35 4.45
N PHE A 111 -7.53 -32.13 4.22
CA PHE A 111 -6.20 -31.71 4.64
C PHE A 111 -6.10 -31.59 6.17
N LYS A 112 -7.04 -30.88 6.80
CA LYS A 112 -7.04 -30.62 8.25
C LYS A 112 -7.10 -31.92 9.08
N ARG A 113 -7.84 -32.93 8.61
CA ARG A 113 -8.05 -34.20 9.33
C ARG A 113 -6.86 -35.16 9.27
N ASP A 114 -5.96 -35.02 8.29
CA ASP A 114 -4.80 -35.90 8.12
C ASP A 114 -3.51 -35.22 8.59
N ALA A 115 -3.40 -34.98 9.90
CA ALA A 115 -2.20 -34.37 10.49
C ALA A 115 -0.92 -35.22 10.34
N LYS A 116 -1.04 -36.50 9.99
CA LYS A 116 0.11 -37.36 9.70
C LYS A 116 0.70 -37.05 8.34
N ARG A 117 -0.12 -36.83 7.34
CA ARG A 117 0.27 -36.43 5.98
C ARG A 117 0.59 -34.94 5.90
N PHE A 118 -0.18 -34.12 6.61
CA PHE A 118 -0.05 -32.67 6.63
C PHE A 118 0.28 -32.18 8.04
N PRO A 119 1.56 -32.33 8.46
CA PRO A 119 1.99 -32.02 9.81
C PRO A 119 1.83 -30.52 10.11
N ARG A 120 1.54 -30.25 11.39
CA ARG A 120 1.45 -28.91 11.92
C ARG A 120 2.81 -28.41 12.39
N ALA A 121 2.99 -27.09 12.39
CA ALA A 121 4.05 -26.44 13.13
C ALA A 121 3.89 -26.68 14.62
N VAL A 122 4.99 -26.69 15.38
CA VAL A 122 5.03 -27.07 16.79
C VAL A 122 5.84 -26.01 17.56
N THR A 123 5.38 -25.64 18.76
CA THR A 123 6.15 -24.76 19.65
C THR A 123 7.36 -25.48 20.25
N ALA A 124 8.25 -24.75 20.92
CA ALA A 124 9.41 -25.31 21.61
C ALA A 124 9.02 -26.33 22.71
N GLU A 125 7.84 -26.17 23.32
CA GLU A 125 7.29 -27.08 24.33
C GLU A 125 6.58 -28.30 23.73
N GLY A 126 6.52 -28.42 22.40
CA GLY A 126 5.89 -29.53 21.71
C GLY A 126 4.37 -29.37 21.51
N LYS A 127 3.82 -28.17 21.66
CA LYS A 127 2.40 -27.89 21.38
C LYS A 127 2.19 -27.75 19.87
N PRO A 128 1.33 -28.57 19.23
CA PRO A 128 0.97 -28.39 17.82
C PRO A 128 0.10 -27.14 17.66
N LEU A 129 0.34 -26.38 16.57
CA LEU A 129 -0.36 -25.15 16.23
C LEU A 129 -1.38 -25.39 15.10
N GLU A 130 -2.36 -24.51 14.97
CA GLU A 130 -3.28 -24.49 13.81
C GLU A 130 -2.60 -23.87 12.58
N ILE A 131 -1.35 -24.24 12.35
CA ILE A 131 -0.48 -23.78 11.27
C ILE A 131 0.12 -24.99 10.59
N ALA A 132 -0.03 -25.14 9.30
CA ALA A 132 0.66 -26.17 8.53
C ALA A 132 2.18 -25.92 8.54
N SER A 133 2.97 -26.97 8.62
CA SER A 133 4.43 -26.82 8.60
C SER A 133 4.91 -26.59 7.17
N CYS A 134 5.53 -25.45 6.88
CA CYS A 134 6.12 -25.12 5.59
C CYS A 134 7.31 -26.03 5.22
N PHE A 135 7.80 -26.83 6.15
CA PHE A 135 8.87 -27.81 5.95
C PHE A 135 8.37 -29.15 5.40
N SER A 136 7.06 -29.32 5.26
CA SER A 136 6.47 -30.57 4.74
C SER A 136 6.27 -30.51 3.24
N ASP A 137 6.91 -31.41 2.51
CA ASP A 137 6.68 -31.58 1.07
C ASP A 137 5.22 -31.92 0.75
N HIS A 138 4.53 -32.66 1.62
CA HIS A 138 3.12 -33.00 1.42
C HIS A 138 2.22 -31.76 1.50
N VAL A 139 2.49 -30.85 2.44
CA VAL A 139 1.78 -29.57 2.56
C VAL A 139 2.02 -28.76 1.29
N LEU A 140 3.28 -28.57 0.90
CA LEU A 140 3.64 -27.83 -0.29
C LEU A 140 2.99 -28.41 -1.57
N GLN A 141 3.03 -29.71 -1.76
CA GLN A 141 2.51 -30.33 -2.99
C GLN A 141 0.98 -30.25 -3.07
N ALA A 142 0.26 -30.35 -1.96
CA ALA A 142 -1.19 -30.24 -1.93
C ALA A 142 -1.64 -28.80 -2.29
N ASP A 143 -1.06 -27.80 -1.64
CA ASP A 143 -1.35 -26.39 -1.91
C ASP A 143 -0.92 -25.98 -3.33
N LEU A 144 0.31 -26.31 -3.73
CA LEU A 144 0.82 -26.04 -5.08
C LEU A 144 -0.07 -26.65 -6.19
N LYS A 145 -0.60 -27.85 -5.97
CA LYS A 145 -1.52 -28.49 -6.91
C LYS A 145 -2.82 -27.67 -7.01
N ALA A 146 -3.47 -27.39 -5.89
CA ALA A 146 -4.72 -26.65 -5.87
C ALA A 146 -4.56 -25.25 -6.48
N PHE A 147 -3.50 -24.53 -6.08
CA PHE A 147 -3.16 -23.24 -6.64
C PHE A 147 -2.88 -23.28 -8.16
N SER A 148 -2.19 -24.33 -8.63
CA SER A 148 -1.91 -24.49 -10.06
C SER A 148 -3.18 -24.74 -10.87
N GLU A 149 -4.12 -25.54 -10.35
CA GLU A 149 -5.43 -25.76 -10.99
C GLU A 149 -6.22 -24.45 -11.08
N LEU A 150 -6.22 -23.62 -10.02
CA LEU A 150 -6.80 -22.29 -10.06
C LEU A 150 -6.15 -21.42 -11.16
N MET A 151 -4.83 -21.42 -11.24
CA MET A 151 -4.11 -20.62 -12.24
C MET A 151 -4.39 -21.08 -13.67
N HIS A 152 -4.51 -22.39 -13.91
CA HIS A 152 -4.93 -22.94 -15.21
C HIS A 152 -6.35 -22.49 -15.57
N HIS A 153 -7.27 -22.60 -14.61
CA HIS A 153 -8.66 -22.19 -14.80
C HIS A 153 -8.78 -20.69 -15.14
N ILE A 154 -8.07 -19.83 -14.40
CA ILE A 154 -8.03 -18.39 -14.69
C ILE A 154 -7.44 -18.11 -16.08
N ALA A 155 -6.36 -18.82 -16.47
CA ALA A 155 -5.76 -18.68 -17.78
C ALA A 155 -6.73 -19.03 -18.93
N GLU A 156 -7.62 -19.98 -18.73
CA GLU A 156 -8.66 -20.34 -19.69
C GLU A 156 -9.82 -19.33 -19.68
N LYS A 157 -10.29 -18.94 -18.50
CA LYS A 157 -11.47 -18.10 -18.32
C LYS A 157 -11.21 -16.63 -18.66
N ASP A 158 -10.00 -16.12 -18.41
CA ASP A 158 -9.59 -14.72 -18.60
C ASP A 158 -8.20 -14.60 -19.27
N LEU A 159 -8.02 -15.28 -20.40
CA LEU A 159 -6.74 -15.40 -21.12
C LEU A 159 -6.05 -14.05 -21.36
N GLN A 160 -6.82 -13.00 -21.68
CA GLN A 160 -6.29 -11.67 -21.94
C GLN A 160 -6.06 -10.84 -20.67
N ARG A 161 -6.35 -11.37 -19.50
CA ARG A 161 -6.27 -10.68 -18.20
C ARG A 161 -7.09 -9.38 -18.19
N GLU A 162 -8.26 -9.46 -18.77
CA GLU A 162 -9.17 -8.31 -18.83
C GLU A 162 -9.83 -8.02 -17.49
N VAL A 163 -9.99 -9.05 -16.66
CA VAL A 163 -10.66 -8.96 -15.34
C VAL A 163 -9.68 -9.22 -14.22
N VAL A 164 -9.01 -10.38 -14.20
CA VAL A 164 -8.05 -10.74 -13.14
C VAL A 164 -6.68 -10.16 -13.46
N ILE A 165 -6.30 -9.13 -12.74
CA ILE A 165 -5.08 -8.35 -13.03
C ILE A 165 -3.89 -8.67 -12.14
N MET A 166 -4.11 -9.33 -10.99
CA MET A 166 -3.08 -9.64 -10.00
C MET A 166 -3.55 -10.80 -9.11
N MET A 167 -2.62 -11.51 -8.52
CA MET A 167 -2.87 -12.58 -7.56
C MET A 167 -2.07 -12.34 -6.28
N GLN A 168 -2.73 -12.44 -5.11
CA GLN A 168 -2.08 -12.59 -3.82
C GLN A 168 -1.81 -14.07 -3.57
N ILE A 169 -0.60 -14.40 -3.13
CA ILE A 169 -0.24 -15.76 -2.74
C ILE A 169 -0.24 -15.87 -1.23
N GLU A 170 -1.10 -16.70 -0.68
CA GLU A 170 -1.43 -16.80 0.74
C GLU A 170 -1.96 -15.47 1.30
N ASN A 171 -2.32 -15.44 2.57
CA ASN A 171 -2.68 -14.19 3.23
C ASN A 171 -2.02 -14.12 4.61
N GLU A 172 -1.27 -13.05 4.84
CA GLU A 172 -0.57 -12.80 6.10
C GLU A 172 0.16 -14.06 6.61
N ILE A 173 0.88 -14.73 5.68
CA ILE A 173 1.68 -15.90 6.03
C ILE A 173 2.68 -15.52 7.12
N GLY A 174 2.71 -16.30 8.21
CA GLY A 174 3.56 -15.98 9.33
C GLY A 174 3.49 -17.05 10.41
N MET A 175 4.27 -16.82 11.45
CA MET A 175 4.35 -17.69 12.64
C MET A 175 3.76 -16.99 13.85
N LEU A 176 2.88 -17.66 14.56
CA LEU A 176 2.21 -17.16 15.78
C LEU A 176 2.25 -18.20 16.87
N GLU A 177 2.25 -17.76 18.11
CA GLU A 177 2.51 -18.50 19.35
C GLU A 177 3.96 -19.03 19.49
N SER A 178 4.81 -18.85 18.48
CA SER A 178 6.23 -19.22 18.52
C SER A 178 6.97 -18.44 17.44
N ALA A 179 8.22 -18.08 17.65
CA ALA A 179 9.05 -17.39 16.65
C ALA A 179 9.41 -18.31 15.48
N ARG A 180 9.48 -19.63 15.70
CA ARG A 180 9.69 -20.63 14.66
C ARG A 180 8.94 -21.94 14.93
N ASP A 181 8.84 -22.75 13.87
CA ASP A 181 8.43 -24.16 13.96
C ASP A 181 9.56 -25.00 14.60
N HIS A 182 9.22 -25.80 15.62
CA HIS A 182 10.09 -26.75 16.30
C HIS A 182 9.74 -28.21 15.97
N SER A 183 8.99 -28.48 14.89
CA SER A 183 8.76 -29.83 14.41
C SER A 183 10.08 -30.50 14.02
N SER A 184 10.09 -31.83 13.96
CA SER A 184 11.29 -32.58 13.56
C SER A 184 11.82 -32.19 12.18
N LEU A 185 10.95 -31.79 11.26
CA LEU A 185 11.32 -31.30 9.92
C LEU A 185 12.01 -29.94 10.02
N ALA A 186 11.44 -29.01 10.78
CA ALA A 186 12.01 -27.69 11.03
C ALA A 186 13.36 -27.78 11.75
N GLU A 187 13.47 -28.60 12.80
CA GLU A 187 14.72 -28.84 13.52
C GLU A 187 15.83 -29.40 12.60
N LYS A 188 15.47 -30.29 11.68
CA LYS A 188 16.42 -30.80 10.68
C LYS A 188 16.90 -29.69 9.76
N ALA A 189 16.00 -28.81 9.30
CA ALA A 189 16.34 -27.66 8.45
C ALA A 189 17.18 -26.62 9.21
N TYR A 190 16.87 -26.34 10.47
CA TYR A 190 17.60 -25.38 11.30
C TYR A 190 19.07 -25.73 11.52
N ARG A 191 19.38 -27.04 11.54
CA ARG A 191 20.76 -27.55 11.66
C ARG A 191 21.54 -27.54 10.35
N GLN A 192 20.91 -27.24 9.22
CA GLN A 192 21.60 -27.11 7.92
C GLN A 192 22.35 -25.78 7.84
N TYR A 193 23.27 -25.69 6.90
CA TYR A 193 23.93 -24.44 6.57
C TYR A 193 22.95 -23.46 5.92
N VAL A 194 23.14 -22.17 6.25
CA VAL A 194 22.38 -21.10 5.61
C VAL A 194 22.60 -21.13 4.10
N PRO A 195 21.54 -21.09 3.28
CA PRO A 195 21.65 -21.17 1.83
C PRO A 195 22.46 -20.03 1.22
N GLN A 196 23.32 -20.34 0.26
CA GLN A 196 24.19 -19.36 -0.42
C GLN A 196 23.43 -18.17 -1.03
N PRO A 197 22.26 -18.33 -1.65
CA PRO A 197 21.48 -17.19 -2.15
C PRO A 197 21.14 -16.17 -1.05
N LEU A 198 20.77 -16.64 0.16
CA LEU A 198 20.48 -15.78 1.30
C LEU A 198 21.73 -15.06 1.79
N LEU A 199 22.84 -15.78 2.01
CA LEU A 199 24.11 -15.18 2.42
C LEU A 199 24.55 -14.10 1.44
N LYS A 200 24.42 -14.34 0.14
CA LYS A 200 24.73 -13.38 -0.92
C LYS A 200 23.83 -12.13 -0.84
N ALA A 201 22.53 -12.31 -0.66
CA ALA A 201 21.57 -11.21 -0.57
C ALA A 201 21.88 -10.31 0.62
N LEU A 202 22.19 -10.90 1.78
CA LEU A 202 22.55 -10.19 3.01
C LEU A 202 24.01 -9.73 3.06
N ASN A 203 24.83 -10.01 2.00
CA ASN A 203 26.26 -9.69 1.95
C ASN A 203 27.08 -10.33 3.09
N ILE A 204 26.65 -11.52 3.53
CA ILE A 204 27.37 -12.30 4.56
C ILE A 204 28.37 -13.21 3.87
N LYS A 205 29.65 -13.06 4.22
CA LYS A 205 30.76 -13.84 3.63
C LYS A 205 31.02 -15.16 4.37
N LYS A 206 30.66 -15.23 5.64
CA LYS A 206 30.84 -16.42 6.48
C LYS A 206 29.80 -17.46 6.09
N GLN A 207 30.19 -18.73 6.04
CA GLN A 207 29.30 -19.88 5.95
C GLN A 207 29.11 -20.51 7.32
N GLY A 208 27.96 -21.10 7.57
CA GLY A 208 27.64 -21.75 8.82
C GLY A 208 26.18 -22.18 8.90
N THR A 209 25.83 -22.81 10.00
CA THR A 209 24.44 -23.11 10.35
C THR A 209 23.67 -21.84 10.71
N TRP A 210 22.36 -21.92 10.83
CA TRP A 210 21.53 -20.78 11.20
C TRP A 210 21.98 -20.14 12.50
N ALA A 211 22.24 -20.93 13.54
CA ALA A 211 22.72 -20.42 14.81
C ALA A 211 24.14 -19.80 14.75
N GLU A 212 25.02 -20.30 13.87
CA GLU A 212 26.36 -19.74 13.69
C GLU A 212 26.39 -18.42 12.92
N ILE A 213 25.38 -18.19 12.06
CA ILE A 213 25.28 -16.99 11.21
C ILE A 213 24.46 -15.90 11.88
N PHE A 214 23.26 -16.24 12.38
CA PHE A 214 22.28 -15.29 12.91
C PHE A 214 22.23 -15.27 14.46
N GLY A 215 22.92 -16.21 15.14
CA GLY A 215 22.80 -16.38 16.57
C GLY A 215 21.59 -17.23 16.96
N THR A 216 21.13 -17.04 18.18
CA THR A 216 19.96 -17.73 18.76
C THR A 216 19.01 -16.70 19.37
N GLY A 217 17.72 -17.04 19.45
CA GLY A 217 16.66 -16.18 19.99
C GLY A 217 15.61 -15.83 18.93
N ASP A 218 14.60 -15.11 19.38
CA ASP A 218 13.38 -14.90 18.60
C ASP A 218 13.62 -14.21 17.25
N GLU A 219 14.53 -13.24 17.18
CA GLU A 219 14.85 -12.54 15.92
C GLU A 219 15.58 -13.45 14.92
N ALA A 220 16.47 -14.33 15.40
CA ALA A 220 17.16 -15.31 14.55
C ALA A 220 16.19 -16.39 14.06
N ASP A 221 15.28 -16.82 14.91
CA ASP A 221 14.22 -17.76 14.61
C ASP A 221 13.22 -17.16 13.59
N GLU A 222 12.89 -15.88 13.70
CA GLU A 222 12.08 -15.16 12.72
C GLU A 222 12.74 -15.11 11.34
N GLN A 223 14.04 -14.82 11.27
CA GLN A 223 14.78 -14.78 10.00
C GLN A 223 14.83 -16.16 9.34
N PHE A 224 14.99 -17.23 10.14
CA PHE A 224 14.92 -18.61 9.67
C PHE A 224 13.56 -18.92 9.05
N MET A 225 12.47 -18.59 9.73
CA MET A 225 11.12 -18.83 9.22
C MET A 225 10.82 -17.97 7.99
N ALA A 226 11.23 -16.71 7.98
CA ALA A 226 11.02 -15.81 6.85
C ALA A 226 11.62 -16.34 5.54
N TRP A 227 12.83 -16.90 5.62
CA TRP A 227 13.43 -17.57 4.47
C TRP A 227 12.62 -18.76 3.99
N HIS A 228 12.16 -19.61 4.90
CA HIS A 228 11.44 -20.82 4.54
C HIS A 228 10.03 -20.54 4.02
N TYR A 229 9.33 -19.55 4.58
CA TYR A 229 8.06 -19.05 4.04
C TYR A 229 8.24 -18.43 2.66
N ALA A 230 9.27 -17.61 2.47
CA ALA A 230 9.57 -17.05 1.16
C ALA A 230 9.85 -18.16 0.12
N CYS A 231 10.65 -19.18 0.46
CA CYS A 231 10.89 -20.31 -0.43
C CYS A 231 9.63 -21.11 -0.73
N TYR A 232 8.75 -21.31 0.24
CA TYR A 232 7.45 -21.96 0.05
C TYR A 232 6.60 -21.19 -0.97
N VAL A 233 6.43 -19.89 -0.77
CA VAL A 233 5.70 -18.99 -1.67
C VAL A 233 6.33 -18.97 -3.07
N GLU A 234 7.66 -19.05 -3.18
CA GLU A 234 8.35 -19.10 -4.47
C GLU A 234 7.94 -20.30 -5.32
N HIS A 235 7.62 -21.45 -4.71
CA HIS A 235 7.12 -22.60 -5.46
C HIS A 235 5.77 -22.30 -6.13
N LEU A 236 4.85 -21.68 -5.42
CA LEU A 236 3.55 -21.25 -5.95
C LEU A 236 3.75 -20.16 -7.01
N ALA A 237 4.56 -19.15 -6.70
CA ALA A 237 4.84 -18.04 -7.61
C ALA A 237 5.45 -18.50 -8.94
N LYS A 238 6.40 -19.44 -8.91
CA LYS A 238 6.97 -20.04 -10.13
C LYS A 238 5.95 -20.81 -10.95
N ALA A 239 5.03 -21.50 -10.31
CA ALA A 239 3.93 -22.18 -11.01
C ALA A 239 3.02 -21.17 -11.70
N ALA A 240 2.57 -20.12 -10.97
CA ALA A 240 1.78 -19.05 -11.54
C ALA A 240 2.46 -18.41 -12.76
N ARG A 241 3.77 -18.08 -12.65
CA ARG A 241 4.54 -17.48 -13.76
C ARG A 241 4.59 -18.36 -15.00
N ARG A 242 4.65 -19.67 -14.84
CA ARG A 242 4.68 -20.62 -15.95
C ARG A 242 3.31 -20.82 -16.60
N ILE A 243 2.25 -20.85 -15.78
CA ILE A 243 0.89 -21.14 -16.25
C ILE A 243 0.25 -19.88 -16.83
N HIS A 244 0.24 -18.79 -16.06
CA HIS A 244 -0.38 -17.54 -16.45
C HIS A 244 0.40 -16.38 -15.84
N ASN A 245 1.34 -15.81 -16.59
CA ASN A 245 2.23 -14.77 -16.11
C ASN A 245 1.47 -13.48 -15.81
N MET A 246 1.18 -13.20 -14.54
CA MET A 246 0.54 -11.99 -14.04
C MET A 246 1.30 -11.42 -12.82
N PRO A 247 1.06 -10.16 -12.42
CA PRO A 247 1.61 -9.61 -11.19
C PRO A 247 1.24 -10.44 -9.96
N LEU A 248 2.23 -10.67 -9.07
CA LEU A 248 2.08 -11.46 -7.85
C LEU A 248 2.54 -10.65 -6.65
N TYR A 249 1.82 -10.74 -5.54
CA TYR A 249 2.23 -10.12 -4.29
C TYR A 249 1.95 -11.02 -3.09
N VAL A 250 2.56 -10.64 -1.98
CA VAL A 250 2.32 -11.18 -0.64
C VAL A 250 2.09 -10.02 0.32
N ASN A 251 1.23 -10.22 1.31
CA ASN A 251 0.89 -9.20 2.32
C ASN A 251 1.37 -9.61 3.71
N ALA A 252 1.55 -8.62 4.57
CA ALA A 252 2.06 -8.78 5.93
C ALA A 252 1.13 -8.19 6.97
N ALA A 253 0.78 -8.98 7.98
CA ALA A 253 0.28 -8.48 9.24
C ALA A 253 1.40 -7.71 9.95
N MET A 254 1.16 -6.43 10.24
CA MET A 254 2.19 -5.52 10.73
C MET A 254 2.46 -5.71 12.23
N ASN A 255 3.73 -5.57 12.65
CA ASN A 255 4.10 -5.49 14.06
C ASN A 255 3.99 -4.03 14.59
N SER A 256 2.79 -3.49 14.57
CA SER A 256 2.53 -2.10 14.98
C SER A 256 2.65 -1.85 16.49
N ARG A 257 2.72 -2.91 17.29
CA ARG A 257 2.77 -2.83 18.76
C ARG A 257 4.14 -3.16 19.34
N GLY A 258 5.16 -3.37 18.51
CA GLY A 258 6.54 -3.67 18.95
C GLY A 258 6.65 -4.96 19.76
N ARG A 259 5.88 -6.00 19.41
CA ARG A 259 5.93 -7.31 20.05
C ARG A 259 7.13 -8.11 19.59
N LYS A 260 7.50 -9.12 20.36
CA LYS A 260 8.55 -10.07 19.97
C LYS A 260 8.04 -11.03 18.87
N PRO A 261 8.93 -11.57 18.02
CA PRO A 261 8.56 -12.65 17.12
C PRO A 261 7.88 -13.81 17.84
N GLY A 262 6.78 -14.32 17.27
CA GLY A 262 5.90 -15.30 17.87
C GLY A 262 4.74 -14.70 18.70
N GLU A 263 4.82 -13.43 19.11
CA GLU A 263 3.71 -12.71 19.75
C GLU A 263 2.86 -11.90 18.74
N TYR A 264 3.27 -11.88 17.50
CA TYR A 264 2.55 -11.35 16.35
C TYR A 264 2.77 -12.30 15.16
N PRO A 265 2.01 -12.19 14.05
CA PRO A 265 2.27 -12.96 12.82
C PRO A 265 3.66 -12.65 12.25
N SER A 266 4.69 -13.25 12.82
CA SER A 266 6.10 -12.99 12.55
C SER A 266 6.59 -13.76 11.31
N ALA A 267 7.75 -13.39 10.78
CA ALA A 267 8.38 -14.00 9.62
C ALA A 267 7.61 -13.84 8.28
N GLY A 268 6.49 -13.09 8.26
CA GLY A 268 5.82 -12.67 7.04
C GLY A 268 6.68 -11.68 6.22
N PRO A 269 6.16 -11.14 5.10
CA PRO A 269 6.87 -10.21 4.24
C PRO A 269 6.99 -8.80 4.85
N LEU A 270 7.50 -8.75 6.09
CA LEU A 270 7.71 -7.52 6.86
C LEU A 270 8.87 -6.70 6.29
N ALA A 271 8.81 -5.38 6.46
CA ALA A 271 9.80 -4.47 5.87
C ALA A 271 11.25 -4.78 6.31
N HIS A 272 11.47 -5.16 7.57
CA HIS A 272 12.79 -5.54 8.10
C HIS A 272 13.29 -6.90 7.58
N LEU A 273 12.42 -7.72 7.01
CA LEU A 273 12.74 -9.02 6.38
C LEU A 273 12.73 -8.96 4.85
N ALA A 274 12.58 -7.76 4.26
CA ALA A 274 12.40 -7.61 2.81
C ALA A 274 13.56 -8.20 1.98
N ASP A 275 14.81 -8.07 2.43
CA ASP A 275 15.98 -8.68 1.77
C ASP A 275 15.90 -10.22 1.75
N ILE A 276 15.42 -10.82 2.85
CA ILE A 276 15.23 -12.27 2.97
C ILE A 276 14.11 -12.72 2.03
N TRP A 277 12.96 -12.03 2.08
CA TRP A 277 11.81 -12.34 1.24
C TRP A 277 12.11 -12.22 -0.26
N LYS A 278 12.75 -11.13 -0.68
CA LYS A 278 13.13 -10.95 -2.10
C LYS A 278 14.19 -11.96 -2.57
N ALA A 279 15.04 -12.42 -1.66
CA ALA A 279 16.02 -13.49 -1.97
C ALA A 279 15.36 -14.87 -2.06
N GLY A 280 14.42 -15.16 -1.16
CA GLY A 280 13.72 -16.46 -1.10
C GLY A 280 12.60 -16.61 -2.13
N ALA A 281 11.92 -15.51 -2.46
CA ALA A 281 10.79 -15.46 -3.40
C ALA A 281 11.01 -14.44 -4.52
N PRO A 282 12.03 -14.59 -5.38
CA PRO A 282 12.33 -13.63 -6.45
C PRO A 282 11.24 -13.53 -7.53
N SER A 283 10.30 -14.47 -7.60
CA SER A 283 9.16 -14.42 -8.51
C SER A 283 8.00 -13.55 -8.01
N ILE A 284 8.05 -13.07 -6.76
CA ILE A 284 7.09 -12.12 -6.20
C ILE A 284 7.49 -10.69 -6.59
N ASP A 285 6.54 -9.93 -7.14
CA ASP A 285 6.76 -8.53 -7.53
C ASP A 285 6.75 -7.59 -6.34
N LEU A 286 5.76 -7.73 -5.44
CA LEU A 286 5.50 -6.78 -4.37
C LEU A 286 5.39 -7.46 -3.01
N LEU A 287 5.97 -6.78 -2.01
CA LEU A 287 5.68 -7.00 -0.60
C LEU A 287 4.73 -5.89 -0.16
N ALA A 288 3.61 -6.23 0.45
CA ALA A 288 2.52 -5.29 0.70
C ALA A 288 2.18 -5.21 2.20
N PRO A 289 1.95 -4.01 2.77
CA PRO A 289 1.59 -3.86 4.17
C PRO A 289 0.07 -3.83 4.37
N ASP A 290 -0.40 -4.45 5.45
CA ASP A 290 -1.78 -4.34 5.93
C ASP A 290 -1.82 -3.34 7.09
N ILE A 291 -2.25 -2.10 6.79
CA ILE A 291 -2.08 -0.96 7.72
C ILE A 291 -3.36 -0.68 8.48
N TYR A 292 -3.46 -1.19 9.70
CA TYR A 292 -4.64 -1.03 10.56
C TYR A 292 -4.46 -0.05 11.71
N ASP A 293 -3.25 0.08 12.23
CA ASP A 293 -2.95 0.87 13.42
C ASP A 293 -2.42 2.28 13.07
N THR A 294 -2.02 3.03 14.09
CA THR A 294 -1.43 4.36 13.97
C THR A 294 -0.10 4.34 13.23
N GLY A 295 0.37 5.50 12.77
CA GLY A 295 1.67 5.62 12.07
C GLY A 295 1.59 5.31 10.58
N PHE A 296 0.46 5.52 9.93
CA PHE A 296 0.23 5.24 8.50
C PHE A 296 1.37 5.72 7.60
N LYS A 297 1.85 6.96 7.79
CA LYS A 297 2.95 7.53 6.99
C LYS A 297 4.24 6.72 7.12
N SER A 298 4.59 6.34 8.35
CA SER A 298 5.79 5.55 8.62
C SER A 298 5.74 4.17 7.98
N TRP A 299 4.60 3.48 8.13
CA TRP A 299 4.41 2.15 7.53
C TRP A 299 4.43 2.20 6.01
N ALA A 300 3.70 3.13 5.39
CA ALA A 300 3.72 3.31 3.94
C ALA A 300 5.14 3.57 3.41
N SER A 301 5.91 4.43 4.09
CA SER A 301 7.30 4.75 3.72
C SER A 301 8.23 3.55 3.78
N GLN A 302 8.05 2.64 4.75
CA GLN A 302 8.88 1.43 4.88
C GLN A 302 8.70 0.46 3.70
N TYR A 303 7.52 0.43 3.08
CA TYR A 303 7.24 -0.43 1.92
C TYR A 303 7.40 0.28 0.57
N ALA A 304 7.48 1.59 0.56
CA ALA A 304 7.87 2.37 -0.61
C ALA A 304 9.40 2.37 -0.74
N MET A 305 9.97 1.30 -1.27
CA MET A 305 11.42 1.12 -1.41
C MET A 305 11.86 1.52 -2.82
N PRO A 306 12.15 2.80 -3.09
CA PRO A 306 12.63 3.24 -4.39
C PRO A 306 14.02 2.67 -4.66
N GLN A 307 14.35 2.47 -5.94
CA GLN A 307 15.75 2.25 -6.32
C GLN A 307 16.56 3.51 -5.97
N ARG A 308 17.37 3.41 -4.93
CA ARG A 308 18.35 4.44 -4.60
C ARG A 308 19.76 3.91 -4.94
N PRO A 309 20.29 4.18 -6.15
CA PRO A 309 21.61 3.71 -6.54
C PRO A 309 22.74 4.18 -5.59
N GLN A 310 22.51 5.31 -4.90
CA GLN A 310 23.50 5.98 -4.06
C GLN A 310 23.58 5.43 -2.62
N GLU A 311 22.59 4.71 -2.14
CA GLU A 311 22.54 4.23 -0.75
C GLU A 311 22.82 2.72 -0.61
N GLY A 312 23.20 2.05 -1.70
CA GLY A 312 23.46 0.60 -1.68
C GLY A 312 22.21 -0.24 -1.41
N GLY A 313 21.02 0.35 -1.51
CA GLY A 313 19.72 -0.33 -1.36
C GLY A 313 19.59 -1.46 -2.36
N LYS A 314 19.45 -2.69 -1.87
CA LYS A 314 19.43 -3.91 -2.68
C LYS A 314 18.04 -4.29 -3.13
N VAL A 315 17.02 -3.82 -2.42
CA VAL A 315 15.63 -4.20 -2.62
C VAL A 315 14.83 -3.01 -3.13
N THR A 316 14.06 -3.25 -4.18
CA THR A 316 13.08 -2.29 -4.68
C THR A 316 11.68 -2.85 -4.44
N ASN A 317 10.79 -1.99 -4.03
CA ASN A 317 9.38 -2.32 -3.86
C ASN A 317 8.51 -1.10 -4.17
N ARG A 318 7.50 -1.27 -5.03
CA ARG A 318 6.49 -0.25 -5.24
C ARG A 318 5.41 -0.41 -4.18
N LEU A 319 5.00 0.67 -3.54
CA LEU A 319 3.95 0.62 -2.54
C LEU A 319 2.62 0.16 -3.15
N PHE A 320 2.05 -0.89 -2.60
CA PHE A 320 0.68 -1.32 -2.77
C PHE A 320 0.11 -1.60 -1.38
N ILE A 321 -0.99 -0.99 -1.03
CA ILE A 321 -1.68 -1.19 0.26
C ILE A 321 -2.95 -1.99 -0.02
N PRO A 322 -2.89 -3.34 0.09
CA PRO A 322 -4.04 -4.20 -0.20
C PRO A 322 -5.08 -4.12 0.91
N GLU A 323 -4.62 -3.93 2.15
CA GLU A 323 -5.48 -3.84 3.32
C GLU A 323 -5.17 -2.58 4.14
N SER A 324 -6.20 -1.87 4.53
CA SER A 324 -6.14 -0.81 5.53
C SER A 324 -7.47 -0.73 6.27
N ARG A 325 -7.46 -0.11 7.47
CA ARG A 325 -8.70 0.13 8.19
C ARG A 325 -9.66 0.94 7.32
N CYS A 326 -10.88 0.42 7.08
CA CYS A 326 -11.96 1.21 6.47
C CYS A 326 -12.53 2.16 7.52
N CYS A 327 -12.32 3.45 7.35
CA CYS A 327 -12.75 4.49 8.29
C CYS A 327 -12.88 5.85 7.59
N GLU A 328 -13.36 6.83 8.30
CA GLU A 328 -13.54 8.21 7.80
C GLU A 328 -12.26 8.87 7.26
N ASN A 329 -11.08 8.40 7.68
CA ASN A 329 -9.78 8.90 7.23
C ASN A 329 -9.22 8.17 5.99
N SER A 330 -9.87 7.09 5.52
CA SER A 330 -9.36 6.26 4.41
C SER A 330 -9.11 7.07 3.14
N GLY A 331 -9.96 8.05 2.83
CA GLY A 331 -9.81 8.87 1.64
C GLY A 331 -8.57 9.76 1.64
N VAL A 332 -8.28 10.45 2.74
CA VAL A 332 -7.09 11.31 2.84
C VAL A 332 -5.80 10.50 2.88
N ARG A 333 -5.83 9.29 3.45
CA ARG A 333 -4.72 8.34 3.44
C ARG A 333 -4.43 7.82 2.03
N ALA A 334 -5.48 7.56 1.22
CA ALA A 334 -5.33 7.22 -0.19
C ALA A 334 -4.65 8.36 -0.97
N LEU A 335 -5.12 9.61 -0.83
CA LEU A 335 -4.49 10.78 -1.46
C LEU A 335 -3.02 10.92 -1.10
N TYR A 336 -2.66 10.70 0.17
CA TYR A 336 -1.28 10.69 0.63
C TYR A 336 -0.46 9.59 -0.06
N ALA A 337 -0.95 8.35 -0.07
CA ALA A 337 -0.23 7.22 -0.64
C ALA A 337 0.08 7.42 -2.14
N PHE A 338 -0.89 7.92 -2.91
CA PHE A 338 -0.69 8.23 -4.33
C PHE A 338 0.18 9.47 -4.56
N GLY A 339 0.01 10.51 -3.75
CA GLY A 339 0.77 11.76 -3.87
C GLY A 339 2.24 11.61 -3.49
N GLU A 340 2.51 10.99 -2.34
CA GLU A 340 3.86 10.88 -1.78
C GLU A 340 4.67 9.73 -2.39
N HIS A 341 4.04 8.55 -2.52
CA HIS A 341 4.74 7.33 -2.89
C HIS A 341 4.45 6.85 -4.31
N GLN A 342 3.56 7.52 -5.04
CA GLN A 342 3.09 7.05 -6.34
C GLN A 342 2.63 5.58 -6.27
N ALA A 343 1.87 5.27 -5.20
CA ALA A 343 1.42 3.92 -4.90
C ALA A 343 0.78 3.25 -6.12
N LEU A 344 0.93 1.94 -6.23
CA LEU A 344 0.22 1.14 -7.24
C LEU A 344 -1.27 1.09 -6.94
N GLY A 345 -1.63 1.06 -5.65
CA GLY A 345 -3.00 0.98 -5.23
C GLY A 345 -3.19 1.16 -3.73
N PHE A 346 -4.45 1.39 -3.38
CA PHE A 346 -4.93 1.50 -2.00
C PHE A 346 -6.29 0.81 -1.90
N SER A 347 -6.51 0.00 -0.85
CA SER A 347 -7.73 -0.78 -0.66
C SER A 347 -8.10 -0.86 0.82
N PRO A 348 -9.19 -0.23 1.27
CA PRO A 348 -9.74 -0.50 2.59
C PRO A 348 -10.29 -1.93 2.68
N PHE A 349 -10.01 -2.60 3.80
CA PHE A 349 -10.49 -3.95 4.09
C PHE A 349 -11.93 -3.95 4.60
N ALA A 350 -12.67 -5.03 4.31
CA ALA A 350 -14.08 -5.24 4.69
C ALA A 350 -14.98 -4.07 4.30
N ILE A 351 -14.68 -3.44 3.17
CA ILE A 351 -15.43 -2.29 2.66
C ILE A 351 -16.90 -2.63 2.35
N ASP A 352 -17.17 -3.90 2.09
CA ASP A 352 -18.52 -4.45 1.89
C ASP A 352 -19.40 -4.39 3.15
N GLN A 353 -18.78 -4.38 4.35
CA GLN A 353 -19.46 -4.31 5.65
C GLN A 353 -19.44 -2.91 6.26
N ALA A 354 -18.64 -2.01 5.70
CA ALA A 354 -18.48 -0.66 6.22
C ALA A 354 -19.77 0.18 6.02
N SER A 355 -20.03 1.06 6.97
CA SER A 355 -21.15 2.01 6.91
C SER A 355 -20.93 3.06 5.82
N THR A 356 -22.01 3.73 5.43
CA THR A 356 -21.94 4.86 4.48
C THR A 356 -21.00 5.96 4.98
N THR A 357 -20.95 6.22 6.28
CA THR A 357 -20.05 7.22 6.88
C THR A 357 -18.58 6.82 6.71
N GLU A 358 -18.23 5.57 7.00
CA GLU A 358 -16.87 5.06 6.85
C GLU A 358 -16.38 5.03 5.40
N THR A 359 -17.28 4.74 4.45
CA THR A 359 -16.94 4.69 3.02
C THR A 359 -16.98 6.04 2.32
N ALA A 360 -17.62 7.06 2.92
CA ALA A 360 -17.82 8.37 2.29
C ALA A 360 -16.51 9.02 1.84
N SER A 361 -15.49 9.03 2.71
CA SER A 361 -14.21 9.68 2.41
C SER A 361 -13.45 8.99 1.27
N VAL A 362 -13.41 7.67 1.27
CA VAL A 362 -12.71 6.92 0.21
C VAL A 362 -13.42 7.07 -1.14
N THR A 363 -14.77 7.07 -1.14
CA THR A 363 -15.57 7.34 -2.34
C THR A 363 -15.25 8.72 -2.93
N GLN A 364 -15.18 9.76 -2.08
CA GLN A 364 -14.82 11.11 -2.53
C GLN A 364 -13.37 11.17 -3.02
N ALA A 365 -12.43 10.58 -2.28
CA ALA A 365 -11.03 10.55 -2.69
C ALA A 365 -10.85 9.83 -4.04
N TYR A 366 -11.51 8.70 -4.26
CA TYR A 366 -11.42 7.97 -5.52
C TYR A 366 -12.02 8.76 -6.68
N ARG A 367 -13.09 9.52 -6.44
CA ARG A 367 -13.63 10.46 -7.42
C ARG A 367 -12.62 11.56 -7.81
N LEU A 368 -11.84 12.07 -6.85
CA LEU A 368 -10.77 13.03 -7.16
C LEU A 368 -9.59 12.35 -7.84
N LEU A 369 -9.13 11.22 -7.33
CA LEU A 369 -7.98 10.48 -7.84
C LEU A 369 -8.20 10.03 -9.30
N SER A 370 -9.39 9.55 -9.65
CA SER A 370 -9.72 9.17 -11.03
C SER A 370 -9.55 10.32 -12.02
N GLN A 371 -9.74 11.57 -11.58
CA GLN A 371 -9.57 12.76 -12.39
C GLN A 371 -8.10 13.19 -12.46
N VAL A 372 -7.36 13.18 -11.33
CA VAL A 372 -6.03 13.79 -11.28
C VAL A 372 -4.88 12.83 -11.61
N LEU A 373 -5.06 11.52 -11.39
CA LEU A 373 -3.98 10.54 -11.66
C LEU A 373 -3.58 10.45 -13.15
N PRO A 374 -4.50 10.57 -14.12
CA PRO A 374 -4.14 10.57 -15.55
C PRO A 374 -3.37 11.82 -16.00
N ILE A 375 -3.40 12.92 -15.22
CA ILE A 375 -2.76 14.17 -15.62
C ILE A 375 -1.23 14.01 -15.67
N LYS A 376 -0.63 14.49 -16.76
CA LYS A 376 0.81 14.61 -16.87
C LYS A 376 1.31 15.68 -15.91
N ARG A 377 2.15 15.28 -14.95
CA ARG A 377 2.71 16.15 -13.93
C ARG A 377 4.23 16.06 -13.88
N GLN A 378 4.87 17.14 -13.41
CA GLN A 378 6.33 17.19 -13.23
C GLN A 378 6.74 16.56 -11.91
N ASN A 379 5.95 16.77 -10.85
CA ASN A 379 6.16 16.22 -9.52
C ASN A 379 4.84 16.11 -8.75
N SER A 380 4.84 15.33 -7.65
CA SER A 380 3.72 15.24 -6.73
C SER A 380 4.19 15.00 -5.30
N TRP A 381 3.37 15.44 -4.34
CA TRP A 381 3.58 15.27 -2.90
C TRP A 381 2.27 14.85 -2.25
N GLY A 382 2.37 13.92 -1.30
CA GLY A 382 1.27 13.57 -0.42
C GLY A 382 1.29 14.44 0.83
N ILE A 383 0.13 14.93 1.20
CA ILE A 383 -0.09 15.70 2.42
C ILE A 383 -1.02 14.87 3.29
N LEU A 384 -0.65 14.66 4.56
CA LEU A 384 -1.48 13.98 5.54
C LEU A 384 -1.17 14.56 6.92
N PHE A 385 -2.17 15.12 7.56
CA PHE A 385 -2.09 15.78 8.84
C PHE A 385 -3.12 15.24 9.82
N ASP A 386 -2.74 15.26 11.07
CA ASP A 386 -3.60 15.02 12.22
C ASP A 386 -3.40 16.13 13.27
N GLN A 387 -3.83 15.87 14.49
CA GLN A 387 -3.73 16.83 15.58
C GLN A 387 -2.30 17.00 16.11
N GLU A 388 -1.41 16.04 15.89
CA GLU A 388 -0.01 16.07 16.35
C GLU A 388 0.92 16.55 15.23
N ASP A 389 0.76 16.01 14.04
CA ASP A 389 1.55 16.33 12.85
C ASP A 389 0.74 17.28 11.94
N ARG A 390 0.89 18.58 12.18
CA ARG A 390 0.00 19.63 11.67
C ARG A 390 0.50 20.38 10.45
N GLU A 391 1.82 20.31 10.17
CA GLU A 391 2.45 21.16 9.15
C GLU A 391 3.58 20.40 8.42
N ARG A 392 3.71 20.69 7.14
CA ARG A 392 4.85 20.27 6.31
C ARG A 392 5.29 21.40 5.41
N VAL A 393 6.60 21.64 5.32
CA VAL A 393 7.19 22.58 4.36
C VAL A 393 7.82 21.79 3.21
N ILE A 394 7.47 22.17 1.98
CA ILE A 394 7.98 21.60 0.74
C ILE A 394 8.74 22.70 -0.01
N ASP A 395 9.97 22.43 -0.45
CA ASP A 395 10.75 23.30 -1.33
C ASP A 395 10.71 22.73 -2.76
N ASP A 396 10.04 23.41 -3.67
CA ASP A 396 9.94 23.05 -5.08
C ASP A 396 10.65 24.11 -5.94
N ASP A 397 11.96 23.93 -6.17
CA ASP A 397 12.81 24.83 -6.97
C ASP A 397 12.71 26.31 -6.51
N GLY A 398 12.64 26.54 -5.18
CA GLY A 398 12.55 27.88 -4.60
C GLY A 398 11.15 28.38 -4.31
N VAL A 399 10.12 27.65 -4.71
CA VAL A 399 8.75 27.83 -4.24
C VAL A 399 8.59 27.09 -2.92
N MET A 400 8.52 27.82 -1.83
CA MET A 400 8.32 27.28 -0.48
C MET A 400 6.82 27.12 -0.23
N MET A 401 6.34 25.89 -0.18
CA MET A 401 4.94 25.57 0.10
C MET A 401 4.82 25.16 1.56
N THR A 402 4.13 25.95 2.36
CA THR A 402 3.79 25.59 3.74
C THR A 402 2.39 25.00 3.76
N CYS A 403 2.33 23.67 3.89
CA CYS A 403 1.08 22.92 3.96
C CYS A 403 0.70 22.71 5.42
N ARG A 404 -0.56 22.96 5.79
CA ARG A 404 -1.05 22.84 7.18
C ARG A 404 -2.42 22.18 7.24
N HIS A 405 -2.74 21.58 8.38
CA HIS A 405 -4.11 21.15 8.65
C HIS A 405 -5.05 22.36 8.70
N PHE A 406 -6.27 22.23 8.15
CA PHE A 406 -7.22 23.34 8.07
C PHE A 406 -7.54 23.98 9.44
N PHE A 407 -7.62 23.18 10.50
CA PHE A 407 -7.91 23.66 11.85
C PHE A 407 -6.77 24.42 12.53
N THR A 408 -5.62 24.56 11.90
CA THR A 408 -4.54 25.45 12.39
C THR A 408 -4.82 26.93 12.07
N LEU A 409 -5.88 27.24 11.32
CA LEU A 409 -6.24 28.62 11.02
C LEU A 409 -6.64 29.36 12.30
N PRO A 410 -6.11 30.59 12.57
CA PRO A 410 -6.23 31.23 13.86
C PRO A 410 -7.67 31.60 14.27
N TRP A 411 -8.54 31.73 13.29
CA TRP A 411 -9.97 32.00 13.52
C TRP A 411 -10.84 30.77 13.66
N ASP A 412 -10.28 29.57 13.49
CA ASP A 412 -11.04 28.34 13.68
C ASP A 412 -11.07 27.97 15.17
N ALA A 413 -12.25 27.99 15.78
CA ALA A 413 -12.40 27.71 17.20
C ALA A 413 -11.85 26.32 17.59
N ARG A 414 -11.87 25.35 16.67
CA ARG A 414 -11.38 24.00 16.87
C ARG A 414 -9.86 23.92 17.04
N ALA A 415 -9.14 24.97 16.71
CA ALA A 415 -7.70 25.09 17.02
C ALA A 415 -7.41 25.01 18.52
N THR A 416 -8.34 25.45 19.38
CA THR A 416 -8.13 25.63 20.83
C THR A 416 -9.24 25.13 21.72
N ASP A 417 -10.37 24.65 21.19
CA ASP A 417 -11.55 24.24 21.97
C ASP A 417 -11.46 22.81 22.54
N GLY A 418 -10.37 22.09 22.29
CA GLY A 418 -10.19 20.71 22.74
C GLY A 418 -10.86 19.64 21.86
N SER A 419 -11.40 20.05 20.70
CA SER A 419 -11.98 19.09 19.73
C SER A 419 -10.94 18.11 19.22
N THR A 420 -11.35 16.86 18.96
CA THR A 420 -10.55 15.89 18.22
C THR A 420 -10.60 16.24 16.72
N TRP A 421 -9.44 16.32 16.09
CA TRP A 421 -9.36 16.64 14.67
C TRP A 421 -9.45 15.37 13.82
N PRO A 422 -10.30 15.34 12.79
CA PRO A 422 -10.17 14.35 11.74
C PRO A 422 -8.86 14.56 10.96
N GLU A 423 -8.32 13.54 10.33
CA GLU A 423 -7.18 13.71 9.45
C GLU A 423 -7.55 14.61 8.25
N GLY A 424 -6.65 15.53 7.90
CA GLY A 424 -6.70 16.33 6.67
C GLY A 424 -5.63 15.84 5.70
N GLY A 425 -5.94 15.79 4.40
CA GLY A 425 -4.93 15.34 3.44
C GLY A 425 -5.24 15.67 2.00
N ALA A 426 -4.20 15.69 1.20
CA ALA A 426 -4.28 16.04 -0.20
C ALA A 426 -3.14 15.43 -1.03
N MET A 427 -3.36 15.37 -2.32
CA MET A 427 -2.33 15.22 -3.33
C MET A 427 -2.07 16.59 -3.96
N LEU A 428 -0.85 17.11 -3.78
CA LEU A 428 -0.38 18.34 -4.42
C LEU A 428 0.49 17.97 -5.61
N MET A 429 0.24 18.59 -6.77
CA MET A 429 0.91 18.26 -8.04
C MET A 429 1.44 19.51 -8.71
N ARG A 430 2.65 19.45 -9.25
CA ARG A 430 3.23 20.49 -10.10
C ARG A 430 2.93 20.18 -11.57
N LEU A 431 2.26 21.08 -12.26
CA LEU A 431 2.00 21.02 -13.70
C LEU A 431 3.07 21.79 -14.49
N GLY A 432 3.51 22.92 -13.95
CA GLY A 432 4.50 23.81 -14.58
C GLY A 432 5.15 24.74 -13.57
N LYS A 433 5.97 25.68 -14.07
CA LYS A 433 6.50 26.72 -13.20
C LYS A 433 5.33 27.58 -12.71
N TYR A 434 5.15 27.66 -11.39
CA TYR A 434 4.07 28.41 -10.75
C TYR A 434 2.66 27.92 -11.07
N ASP A 435 2.51 26.65 -11.41
CA ASP A 435 1.24 26.05 -11.82
C ASP A 435 1.04 24.69 -11.11
N TYR A 436 0.01 24.60 -10.25
CA TYR A 436 -0.21 23.48 -9.33
C TYR A 436 -1.67 23.03 -9.32
N LEU A 437 -1.88 21.74 -9.03
CA LEU A 437 -3.18 21.19 -8.63
C LEU A 437 -3.11 20.70 -7.19
N LEU A 438 -4.14 21.00 -6.42
CA LEU A 438 -4.35 20.50 -5.06
C LEU A 438 -5.67 19.72 -5.01
N ALA A 439 -5.63 18.42 -4.81
CA ALA A 439 -6.81 17.56 -4.70
C ALA A 439 -6.89 16.99 -3.28
N GLY A 440 -7.94 17.30 -2.52
CA GLY A 440 -8.01 16.83 -1.15
C GLY A 440 -9.13 17.38 -0.29
N SER A 441 -8.91 17.32 1.03
CA SER A 441 -9.82 17.77 2.09
C SER A 441 -9.02 18.17 3.34
N GLY A 442 -9.45 19.24 4.04
CA GLY A 442 -8.91 19.61 5.34
C GLY A 442 -7.50 20.22 5.33
N VAL A 443 -7.10 20.90 4.25
CA VAL A 443 -5.73 21.40 4.07
C VAL A 443 -5.68 22.88 3.69
N VAL A 444 -4.58 23.54 4.08
CA VAL A 444 -4.21 24.90 3.70
C VAL A 444 -2.80 24.88 3.13
N VAL A 445 -2.55 25.64 2.05
CA VAL A 445 -1.22 25.75 1.43
C VAL A 445 -0.90 27.23 1.18
N ASP A 446 0.19 27.69 1.80
CA ASP A 446 0.81 29.00 1.58
C ASP A 446 1.98 28.87 0.62
N PHE A 447 2.17 29.87 -0.24
CA PHE A 447 3.22 29.89 -1.24
C PHE A 447 4.10 31.13 -1.05
N LYS A 448 5.42 30.93 -0.92
CA LYS A 448 6.41 32.00 -0.73
C LYS A 448 7.68 31.72 -1.50
N THR A 449 8.47 32.75 -1.80
CA THR A 449 9.84 32.52 -2.22
C THR A 449 10.68 32.02 -1.03
N ARG A 450 11.83 31.39 -1.31
CA ARG A 450 12.76 30.97 -0.26
C ARG A 450 13.23 32.18 0.58
N THR A 451 13.45 33.35 -0.06
CA THR A 451 13.82 34.58 0.62
C THR A 451 12.72 35.10 1.52
N GLU A 452 11.47 35.08 1.08
CA GLU A 452 10.32 35.46 1.93
C GLU A 452 10.25 34.57 3.17
N LYS A 453 10.32 33.25 3.01
CA LYS A 453 10.25 32.29 4.13
C LYS A 453 11.39 32.50 5.13
N GLN A 454 12.61 32.77 4.67
CA GLN A 454 13.76 33.07 5.54
C GLN A 454 13.59 34.39 6.31
N GLN A 455 13.07 35.41 5.65
CA GLN A 455 12.89 36.72 6.29
C GLN A 455 11.73 36.74 7.30
N GLU A 456 10.69 35.92 7.07
CA GLU A 456 9.60 35.76 8.03
C GLU A 456 10.02 35.07 9.32
N GLN A 457 10.90 34.09 9.24
CA GLN A 457 11.48 33.45 10.42
C GLN A 457 12.25 34.44 11.32
N GLN A 458 12.66 35.59 10.77
CA GLN A 458 13.36 36.66 11.51
C GLN A 458 12.39 37.74 12.06
N LYS A 459 11.13 37.73 11.61
CA LYS A 459 10.08 38.68 12.07
C LYS A 459 8.94 37.88 12.65
N GLN A 460 8.56 38.17 13.88
CA GLN A 460 7.27 37.72 14.43
C GLN A 460 6.16 38.56 13.80
N LEU A 461 5.66 38.13 12.66
CA LEU A 461 4.42 38.62 12.08
C LEU A 461 3.30 37.66 12.49
N GLY A 462 2.14 38.22 12.90
CA GLY A 462 0.94 37.43 13.10
C GLY A 462 0.56 36.69 11.79
N GLU A 463 -0.15 35.58 11.89
CA GLU A 463 -0.59 34.79 10.74
C GLU A 463 -1.50 35.53 9.76
N ASP A 464 -2.12 36.64 10.21
CA ASP A 464 -2.89 37.56 9.41
C ASP A 464 -2.02 38.55 8.58
N GLY A 465 -0.69 38.47 8.75
CA GLY A 465 0.28 39.36 8.08
C GLY A 465 0.39 40.74 8.68
N PHE A 466 -0.25 40.98 9.83
CA PHE A 466 -0.11 42.23 10.59
C PHE A 466 0.91 42.04 11.72
N ALA A 467 1.62 43.13 12.09
CA ALA A 467 2.49 43.10 13.25
C ALA A 467 1.65 42.96 14.53
N GLU A 468 2.03 42.04 15.42
CA GLU A 468 1.34 41.90 16.71
C GLU A 468 1.35 43.23 17.48
N ALA A 469 0.16 43.69 17.84
CA ALA A 469 -0.02 44.88 18.65
C ALA A 469 0.52 44.63 20.07
N GLY A 470 1.71 45.12 20.37
CA GLY A 470 2.30 45.02 21.71
C GLY A 470 3.81 45.14 21.78
N ASN A 471 4.53 44.96 20.70
CA ASN A 471 5.99 45.06 20.70
C ASN A 471 6.43 46.44 20.22
N THR A 472 6.38 47.44 21.11
CA THR A 472 6.82 48.82 20.89
C THR A 472 8.35 49.02 20.95
N THR A 473 9.15 48.01 20.73
CA THR A 473 10.55 48.26 20.41
C THR A 473 10.60 48.70 18.95
N LYS A 474 11.02 49.94 18.74
CA LYS A 474 11.32 50.53 17.43
C LYS A 474 12.32 49.65 16.67
N SER A 475 11.88 48.52 16.12
CA SER A 475 12.64 47.80 15.12
C SER A 475 12.60 48.70 13.88
N LYS A 476 13.77 49.11 13.39
CA LYS A 476 13.93 49.64 12.04
C LYS A 476 13.15 48.70 11.13
N ALA A 477 12.14 49.20 10.43
CA ALA A 477 11.43 48.46 9.43
C ALA A 477 12.48 47.87 8.47
N SER A 478 12.80 46.60 8.61
CA SER A 478 13.68 45.96 7.65
C SER A 478 12.88 45.93 6.36
N THR A 479 13.30 46.70 5.38
CA THR A 479 12.74 46.68 4.05
C THR A 479 12.92 45.28 3.51
N PHE A 480 11.83 44.61 3.18
CA PHE A 480 11.89 43.34 2.47
C PHE A 480 12.60 43.60 1.15
N SER A 481 13.63 42.85 0.87
CA SER A 481 14.34 42.89 -0.42
C SER A 481 14.24 41.52 -1.07
N GLY A 482 13.84 41.49 -2.32
CA GLY A 482 13.70 40.31 -3.14
C GLY A 482 12.29 40.13 -3.72
N SER A 483 12.15 39.14 -4.57
CA SER A 483 10.86 38.82 -5.17
C SER A 483 9.95 38.06 -4.20
N ARG A 484 8.67 38.23 -4.39
CA ARG A 484 7.58 37.58 -3.64
C ARG A 484 6.70 36.77 -4.57
N LEU A 485 6.01 35.78 -4.01
CA LEU A 485 4.96 35.04 -4.70
C LEU A 485 3.58 35.52 -4.25
N GLY A 486 2.70 35.68 -5.22
CA GLY A 486 1.27 35.93 -5.00
C GLY A 486 0.42 34.89 -5.72
N LEU A 487 -0.81 34.70 -5.25
CA LEU A 487 -1.80 33.88 -5.92
C LEU A 487 -2.37 34.66 -7.12
N LEU A 488 -2.07 34.23 -8.35
CA LEU A 488 -2.68 34.79 -9.56
C LEU A 488 -4.13 34.32 -9.67
N ALA A 489 -4.36 33.05 -9.42
CA ALA A 489 -5.66 32.41 -9.44
C ALA A 489 -5.69 31.17 -8.52
N VAL A 490 -6.83 30.96 -7.89
CA VAL A 490 -7.19 29.70 -7.23
C VAL A 490 -8.58 29.33 -7.73
N ASP A 491 -8.66 28.35 -8.59
CA ASP A 491 -9.89 27.94 -9.27
C ASP A 491 -10.32 26.54 -8.83
N GLU A 492 -11.56 26.38 -8.41
CA GLU A 492 -12.16 25.06 -8.27
C GLU A 492 -12.42 24.50 -9.64
N VAL A 493 -11.97 23.27 -9.89
CA VAL A 493 -11.98 22.65 -11.22
C VAL A 493 -12.43 21.20 -11.15
N THR A 494 -12.82 20.66 -12.33
CA THR A 494 -12.86 19.23 -12.61
C THR A 494 -11.86 18.91 -13.71
N VAL A 495 -11.53 17.63 -13.84
CA VAL A 495 -10.63 17.16 -14.90
C VAL A 495 -11.29 15.97 -15.58
N ASP A 496 -11.33 16.00 -16.91
CA ASP A 496 -11.91 14.92 -17.70
C ASP A 496 -10.91 13.78 -17.98
N GLU A 497 -11.38 12.72 -18.62
CA GLU A 497 -10.59 11.54 -18.95
C GLU A 497 -9.41 11.83 -19.91
N GLN A 498 -9.47 12.95 -20.64
CA GLN A 498 -8.41 13.43 -21.51
C GLN A 498 -7.38 14.32 -20.79
N GLY A 499 -7.59 14.55 -19.46
CA GLY A 499 -6.74 15.39 -18.63
C GLY A 499 -6.97 16.90 -18.84
N GLN A 500 -8.10 17.30 -19.45
CA GLN A 500 -8.44 18.70 -19.63
C GLN A 500 -9.07 19.25 -18.35
N ILE A 501 -8.60 20.43 -17.95
CA ILE A 501 -9.08 21.12 -16.74
C ILE A 501 -10.29 21.99 -17.13
N HIS A 502 -11.39 21.77 -16.42
CA HIS A 502 -12.65 22.52 -16.59
C HIS A 502 -12.92 23.39 -15.38
N TYR A 503 -13.00 24.69 -15.60
CA TYR A 503 -13.28 25.68 -14.59
C TYR A 503 -14.71 25.54 -14.03
N LEU A 504 -14.83 25.61 -12.69
CA LEU A 504 -16.12 25.65 -12.00
C LEU A 504 -16.37 27.05 -11.41
N ARG A 505 -15.44 27.52 -10.58
CA ARG A 505 -15.52 28.86 -9.97
C ARG A 505 -14.17 29.31 -9.43
N ARG A 506 -14.02 30.65 -9.28
CA ARG A 506 -12.86 31.28 -8.65
C ARG A 506 -13.00 31.30 -7.12
N HIS A 507 -11.95 30.85 -6.45
CA HIS A 507 -11.77 31.04 -5.01
C HIS A 507 -10.99 32.34 -4.76
N ASN A 508 -11.66 33.35 -4.18
CA ASN A 508 -11.01 34.59 -3.75
C ASN A 508 -11.69 35.11 -2.49
N GLY A 509 -11.32 36.31 -2.02
CA GLY A 509 -11.89 36.90 -0.81
C GLY A 509 -11.76 35.92 0.37
N ASP A 510 -12.89 35.52 0.93
CA ASP A 510 -12.91 34.65 2.11
C ASP A 510 -12.34 33.25 1.85
N GLN A 511 -12.51 32.68 0.65
CA GLN A 511 -12.00 31.32 0.34
C GLN A 511 -10.47 31.26 0.25
N SER A 512 -9.79 32.35 -0.07
CA SER A 512 -8.32 32.43 -0.15
C SER A 512 -7.70 33.32 0.91
N HIS A 513 -8.50 33.76 1.90
CA HIS A 513 -8.11 34.77 2.87
C HIS A 513 -7.50 36.01 2.17
N GLN A 514 -8.23 36.53 1.18
CA GLN A 514 -7.84 37.69 0.35
C GLN A 514 -6.50 37.49 -0.39
N GLY A 515 -6.33 36.27 -0.98
CA GLY A 515 -5.17 35.95 -1.79
C GLY A 515 -3.92 35.51 -1.01
N ARG A 516 -4.06 35.10 0.27
CA ARG A 516 -2.92 34.67 1.09
C ARG A 516 -2.61 33.18 0.95
N HIS A 517 -3.64 32.32 0.82
CA HIS A 517 -3.43 30.88 0.71
C HIS A 517 -4.53 30.18 -0.10
N ALA A 518 -4.22 28.98 -0.61
CA ALA A 518 -5.21 28.06 -1.12
C ALA A 518 -5.66 27.14 0.02
N ARG A 519 -6.98 26.86 0.15
CA ARG A 519 -7.49 26.01 1.21
C ARG A 519 -8.71 25.20 0.81
N ILE A 520 -8.84 24.04 1.42
CA ILE A 520 -10.01 23.18 1.33
C ILE A 520 -10.45 22.85 2.75
N SER A 521 -11.69 23.14 3.09
CA SER A 521 -12.23 22.87 4.43
C SER A 521 -12.30 21.38 4.72
N VAL A 522 -12.27 21.02 5.99
CA VAL A 522 -12.51 19.64 6.42
C VAL A 522 -13.91 19.18 5.99
N GLY A 523 -14.02 18.00 5.38
CA GLY A 523 -15.25 17.45 4.86
C GLY A 523 -15.64 17.92 3.44
N GLU A 524 -14.99 18.98 2.92
CA GLU A 524 -15.09 19.34 1.51
C GLU A 524 -14.04 18.58 0.68
N TRP A 525 -14.43 18.09 -0.49
CA TRP A 525 -13.56 17.33 -1.39
C TRP A 525 -13.50 18.01 -2.74
N LYS A 526 -12.36 18.64 -3.06
CA LYS A 526 -12.19 19.52 -4.21
C LYS A 526 -10.87 19.30 -4.92
N ILE A 527 -10.82 19.76 -6.17
CA ILE A 527 -9.59 19.99 -6.91
C ILE A 527 -9.47 21.49 -7.10
N LEU A 528 -8.36 22.07 -6.63
CA LEU A 528 -8.02 23.46 -6.85
C LEU A 528 -6.88 23.56 -7.86
N HIS A 529 -7.07 24.34 -8.92
CA HIS A 529 -6.02 24.77 -9.82
C HIS A 529 -5.44 26.08 -9.30
N ILE A 530 -4.16 26.09 -8.98
CA ILE A 530 -3.47 27.18 -8.29
C ILE A 530 -2.39 27.72 -9.22
N GLN A 531 -2.52 28.99 -9.59
CA GLN A 531 -1.54 29.70 -10.39
C GLN A 531 -0.92 30.82 -9.57
N LEU A 532 0.41 30.91 -9.64
CA LEU A 532 1.19 31.90 -8.91
C LEU A 532 1.78 32.94 -9.87
N TYR A 533 2.13 34.09 -9.34
CA TYR A 533 2.92 35.10 -10.02
C TYR A 533 3.99 35.66 -9.08
N GLU A 534 5.07 36.12 -9.66
CA GLU A 534 6.18 36.73 -8.94
C GLU A 534 6.08 38.26 -9.05
N TYR A 535 6.30 38.97 -7.95
CA TYR A 535 6.28 40.40 -7.88
C TYR A 535 7.31 40.95 -6.89
N GLY A 536 7.63 42.27 -7.00
CA GLY A 536 8.68 42.92 -6.22
C GLY A 536 10.08 42.65 -6.81
N ASN A 537 10.98 43.58 -6.71
CA ASN A 537 12.38 43.51 -7.11
C ASN A 537 13.29 43.80 -5.93
#